data_50e3fd666cdb3b1f01fe55ce0894ddd7
#
_entry.id   50e3fd666cdb3b1f01fe55ce0894ddd7
#
_cell.length_a   1.000
_cell.length_b   1.000
_cell.length_c   1.000
_cell.angle_alpha   90.00
_cell.angle_beta   90.00
_cell.angle_gamma   90.00
#
_symmetry.space_group_name_H-M   'P 1'
#
loop_
_entity.id
_entity.type
_entity.pdbx_description
1 polymer ?
#
loop_
_entity_poly.entity_id
_entity_poly.type
_entity_poly.pdbx_seq_one_letter_code
_entity_poly.pdbx_strand_id
1 'polypeptide(L)'
;MYNYEKRLQYPVNIKIKSPKIAQIVISPYGGPDGEAGAAMRYMSQKFAMKNPKVAGLINDIAVEELGHLEMVGSIVSQLVKDLPCDDIDLAGFEKYYVDHTLGVWPQSAGGVPFSATTFQSCGDPIADLIEDMAAEGAIV
;
A
#
# COMPACT_ATOMS: atom_id res chain seq x y z
N MET A 1 -0.28 19.32 8.19
CA MET A 1 -1.64 18.88 8.61
C MET A 1 -2.22 18.05 7.48
N TYR A 2 -2.82 16.92 7.79
CA TYR A 2 -3.47 16.05 6.80
C TYR A 2 -4.84 16.63 6.41
N ASN A 3 -5.08 16.73 5.11
CA ASN A 3 -6.38 17.12 4.55
C ASN A 3 -6.86 15.99 3.63
N TYR A 4 -8.12 15.58 3.79
CA TYR A 4 -8.75 14.55 2.99
C TYR A 4 -9.92 15.11 2.20
N GLU A 5 -9.90 14.88 0.88
CA GLU A 5 -11.04 15.12 0.00
C GLU A 5 -11.72 13.79 -0.33
N LYS A 6 -13.06 13.76 -0.35
CA LYS A 6 -13.83 12.53 -0.62
C LYS A 6 -13.79 12.13 -2.10
N ARG A 7 -12.60 12.08 -2.66
CA ARG A 7 -12.34 11.64 -4.05
C ARG A 7 -10.92 11.09 -4.13
N LEU A 8 -10.72 10.14 -5.03
CA LEU A 8 -9.38 9.67 -5.35
C LEU A 8 -8.56 10.79 -6.01
N GLN A 9 -7.27 10.80 -5.78
CA GLN A 9 -6.32 11.72 -6.44
C GLN A 9 -6.42 11.58 -7.96
N TYR A 10 -6.48 10.33 -8.45
CA TYR A 10 -6.80 10.00 -9.84
C TYR A 10 -8.00 9.06 -9.88
N PRO A 11 -8.92 9.20 -10.85
CA PRO A 11 -10.09 8.34 -10.94
C PRO A 11 -9.68 6.90 -11.29
N VAL A 12 -10.21 5.94 -10.54
CA VAL A 12 -10.05 4.51 -10.81
C VAL A 12 -11.37 3.95 -11.32
N ASN A 13 -11.37 3.38 -12.52
CA ASN A 13 -12.56 2.82 -13.15
C ASN A 13 -12.21 1.54 -13.93
N ILE A 14 -12.11 0.44 -13.21
CA ILE A 14 -11.76 -0.87 -13.76
C ILE A 14 -13.01 -1.52 -14.34
N LYS A 15 -12.96 -1.90 -15.60
CA LYS A 15 -14.10 -2.50 -16.35
C LYS A 15 -14.08 -4.03 -16.40
N ILE A 16 -12.97 -4.63 -16.03
CA ILE A 16 -12.79 -6.07 -16.05
C ILE A 16 -12.78 -6.62 -14.62
N LYS A 17 -13.16 -7.87 -14.48
CA LYS A 17 -13.00 -8.64 -13.25
C LYS A 17 -11.86 -9.63 -13.45
N SER A 18 -10.89 -9.63 -12.57
CA SER A 18 -9.74 -10.53 -12.67
C SER A 18 -9.04 -10.71 -11.33
N PRO A 19 -9.35 -11.77 -10.59
CA PRO A 19 -8.64 -12.11 -9.38
C PRO A 19 -7.13 -12.32 -9.61
N LYS A 20 -6.76 -12.83 -10.79
CA LYS A 20 -5.35 -13.02 -11.16
C LYS A 20 -4.58 -11.70 -11.28
N ILE A 21 -5.20 -10.68 -11.86
CA ILE A 21 -4.58 -9.34 -11.90
C ILE A 21 -4.53 -8.76 -10.49
N ALA A 22 -5.60 -8.95 -9.70
CA ALA A 22 -5.62 -8.48 -8.32
C ALA A 22 -4.51 -9.10 -7.46
N GLN A 23 -4.12 -10.36 -7.70
CA GLN A 23 -2.97 -11.00 -7.04
C GLN A 23 -1.63 -10.32 -7.34
N ILE A 24 -1.49 -9.71 -8.50
CA ILE A 24 -0.30 -8.94 -8.85
C ILE A 24 -0.36 -7.57 -8.15
N VAL A 25 -1.50 -6.90 -8.25
CA VAL A 25 -1.70 -5.54 -7.71
C VAL A 25 -1.75 -5.51 -6.18
N ILE A 26 -1.98 -6.65 -5.51
CA ILE A 26 -2.01 -6.70 -4.04
C ILE A 26 -0.65 -6.39 -3.42
N SER A 27 0.46 -6.65 -4.13
CA SER A 27 1.81 -6.38 -3.63
C SER A 27 2.06 -4.88 -3.40
N PRO A 28 1.80 -3.98 -4.35
CA PRO A 28 1.79 -2.55 -4.07
C PRO A 28 0.79 -2.12 -2.98
N TYR A 29 -0.27 -2.87 -2.72
CA TYR A 29 -1.22 -2.53 -1.67
C TYR A 29 -0.65 -2.73 -0.26
N GLY A 30 -0.08 -3.90 0.02
CA GLY A 30 0.33 -4.25 1.38
C GLY A 30 1.59 -5.09 1.48
N GLY A 31 2.39 -5.20 0.41
CA GLY A 31 3.72 -5.80 0.46
C GLY A 31 4.70 -4.97 1.29
N PRO A 32 5.92 -5.47 1.54
CA PRO A 32 6.92 -4.80 2.36
C PRO A 32 7.24 -3.37 1.91
N ASP A 33 7.28 -3.15 0.60
CA ASP A 33 7.57 -1.86 -0.03
C ASP A 33 6.31 -1.25 -0.68
N GLY A 34 5.12 -1.78 -0.35
CA GLY A 34 3.84 -1.26 -0.84
C GLY A 34 3.40 0.01 -0.12
N GLU A 35 2.34 0.64 -0.64
CA GLU A 35 1.86 1.96 -0.22
C GLU A 35 1.51 2.05 1.27
N ALA A 36 0.95 0.96 1.84
CA ALA A 36 0.69 0.91 3.29
C ALA A 36 1.99 1.02 4.10
N GLY A 37 3.04 0.33 3.66
CA GLY A 37 4.36 0.36 4.27
C GLY A 37 5.03 1.73 4.10
N ALA A 38 5.05 2.26 2.88
CA ALA A 38 5.64 3.55 2.53
C ALA A 38 5.03 4.67 3.37
N ALA A 39 3.70 4.80 3.38
CA ALA A 39 3.01 5.82 4.17
C ALA A 39 3.36 5.76 5.66
N MET A 40 3.30 4.58 6.27
CA MET A 40 3.56 4.40 7.71
C MET A 40 5.03 4.62 8.05
N ARG A 41 5.94 4.16 7.20
CA ARG A 41 7.39 4.31 7.36
C ARG A 41 7.79 5.77 7.30
N TYR A 42 7.40 6.49 6.26
CA TYR A 42 7.76 7.91 6.08
C TYR A 42 7.13 8.81 7.16
N MET A 43 5.88 8.56 7.52
CA MET A 43 5.25 9.27 8.66
C MET A 43 6.01 9.08 9.97
N SER A 44 6.62 7.92 10.18
CA SER A 44 7.38 7.62 11.40
C SER A 44 8.78 8.22 11.33
N GLN A 45 9.45 8.14 10.19
CA GLN A 45 10.80 8.63 9.99
C GLN A 45 10.92 10.17 10.15
N LYS A 46 9.86 10.92 9.78
CA LYS A 46 9.88 12.39 9.91
C LYS A 46 10.22 12.87 11.31
N PHE A 47 9.85 12.10 12.34
CA PHE A 47 10.13 12.48 13.74
C PHE A 47 11.61 12.32 14.12
N ALA A 48 12.38 11.52 13.38
CA ALA A 48 13.83 11.37 13.55
C ALA A 48 14.63 12.39 12.74
N MET A 49 14.01 13.10 11.79
CA MET A 49 14.68 14.07 10.93
C MET A 49 15.00 15.36 11.69
N LYS A 50 16.30 15.66 11.90
CA LYS A 50 16.75 16.88 12.59
C LYS A 50 16.54 18.14 11.76
N ASN A 51 16.58 18.04 10.44
CA ASN A 51 16.35 19.17 9.54
C ASN A 51 14.84 19.32 9.27
N PRO A 52 14.24 20.47 9.67
CA PRO A 52 12.80 20.67 9.53
C PRO A 52 12.32 20.70 8.07
N LYS A 53 13.17 21.04 7.11
CA LYS A 53 12.81 20.98 5.68
C LYS A 53 12.72 19.53 5.20
N VAL A 54 13.63 18.67 5.65
CA VAL A 54 13.60 17.24 5.34
C VAL A 54 12.38 16.59 6.01
N ALA A 55 12.14 16.90 7.28
CA ALA A 55 10.95 16.41 7.98
C ALA A 55 9.65 16.82 7.29
N GLY A 56 9.56 18.06 6.79
CA GLY A 56 8.43 18.56 6.02
C GLY A 56 8.26 17.82 4.71
N LEU A 57 9.32 17.63 3.94
CA LEU A 57 9.29 16.89 2.67
C LEU A 57 8.84 15.45 2.87
N ILE A 58 9.43 14.74 3.81
CA ILE A 58 9.04 13.35 4.13
C ILE A 58 7.57 13.27 4.57
N ASN A 59 7.09 14.25 5.33
CA ASN A 59 5.67 14.31 5.70
C ASN A 59 4.76 14.46 4.47
N ASP A 60 5.14 15.30 3.52
CA ASP A 60 4.34 15.53 2.31
C ASP A 60 4.28 14.25 1.46
N ILE A 61 5.42 13.58 1.28
CA ILE A 61 5.49 12.28 0.60
C ILE A 61 4.63 11.24 1.33
N ALA A 62 4.76 11.11 2.65
CA ALA A 62 3.95 10.17 3.43
C ALA A 62 2.43 10.37 3.26
N VAL A 63 1.99 11.62 3.13
CA VAL A 63 0.57 11.94 2.88
C VAL A 63 0.17 11.57 1.45
N GLU A 64 1.07 11.73 0.49
CA GLU A 64 0.86 11.31 -0.90
C GLU A 64 0.68 9.78 -0.99
N GLU A 65 1.50 9.01 -0.26
CA GLU A 65 1.39 7.54 -0.19
C GLU A 65 0.05 7.05 0.38
N LEU A 66 -0.60 7.82 1.25
CA LEU A 66 -1.98 7.51 1.66
C LEU A 66 -2.97 7.64 0.49
N GLY A 67 -2.76 8.58 -0.41
CA GLY A 67 -3.53 8.71 -1.64
C GLY A 67 -3.29 7.55 -2.59
N HIS A 68 -2.05 7.12 -2.76
CA HIS A 68 -1.67 5.94 -3.54
C HIS A 68 -2.30 4.67 -2.96
N LEU A 69 -2.23 4.48 -1.64
CA LEU A 69 -2.87 3.37 -0.94
C LEU A 69 -4.37 3.29 -1.25
N GLU A 70 -5.07 4.41 -1.23
CA GLU A 70 -6.51 4.47 -1.56
C GLU A 70 -6.76 4.08 -3.02
N MET A 71 -5.93 4.54 -3.95
CA MET A 71 -6.05 4.21 -5.38
C MET A 71 -5.78 2.73 -5.64
N VAL A 72 -4.69 2.17 -5.10
CA VAL A 72 -4.35 0.75 -5.26
C VAL A 72 -5.41 -0.14 -4.62
N GLY A 73 -5.87 0.19 -3.42
CA GLY A 73 -6.98 -0.50 -2.77
C GLY A 73 -8.27 -0.47 -3.61
N SER A 74 -8.56 0.67 -4.25
CA SER A 74 -9.70 0.81 -5.17
C SER A 74 -9.56 -0.07 -6.41
N ILE A 75 -8.35 -0.20 -6.97
CA ILE A 75 -8.07 -1.10 -8.10
C ILE A 75 -8.32 -2.55 -7.69
N VAL A 76 -7.70 -3.00 -6.60
CA VAL A 76 -7.89 -4.37 -6.09
C VAL A 76 -9.36 -4.67 -5.85
N SER A 77 -10.06 -3.79 -5.14
CA SER A 77 -11.50 -3.92 -4.86
C SER A 77 -12.32 -4.03 -6.14
N GLN A 78 -12.09 -3.18 -7.13
CA GLN A 78 -12.85 -3.20 -8.37
C GLN A 78 -12.56 -4.44 -9.24
N LEU A 79 -11.36 -5.01 -9.15
CA LEU A 79 -11.01 -6.25 -9.86
C LEU A 79 -11.74 -7.49 -9.34
N VAL A 80 -12.10 -7.51 -8.05
CA VAL A 80 -12.70 -8.70 -7.40
C VAL A 80 -14.14 -8.49 -6.91
N LYS A 81 -14.60 -7.25 -6.88
CA LYS A 81 -15.94 -6.91 -6.40
C LYS A 81 -17.03 -7.68 -7.16
N ASP A 82 -18.00 -8.17 -6.41
CA ASP A 82 -19.20 -8.87 -6.93
C ASP A 82 -18.88 -10.17 -7.72
N LEU A 83 -17.71 -10.76 -7.54
CA LEU A 83 -17.42 -12.10 -8.06
C LEU A 83 -18.06 -13.17 -7.18
N PRO A 84 -18.53 -14.28 -7.77
CA PRO A 84 -18.94 -15.47 -7.01
C PRO A 84 -17.77 -16.00 -6.17
N CYS A 85 -18.07 -16.58 -5.00
CA CYS A 85 -17.04 -17.20 -4.15
C CYS A 85 -16.25 -18.27 -4.90
N ASP A 86 -16.92 -19.08 -5.71
CA ASP A 86 -16.28 -20.15 -6.50
C ASP A 86 -15.21 -19.58 -7.45
N ASP A 87 -15.45 -18.42 -8.06
CA ASP A 87 -14.47 -17.77 -8.95
C ASP A 87 -13.27 -17.21 -8.17
N ILE A 88 -13.50 -16.75 -6.95
CA ILE A 88 -12.46 -16.29 -6.02
C ILE A 88 -11.59 -17.47 -5.60
N ASP A 89 -12.19 -18.57 -5.18
CA ASP A 89 -11.52 -19.78 -4.72
C ASP A 89 -10.72 -20.45 -5.85
N LEU A 90 -11.33 -20.61 -7.04
CA LEU A 90 -10.64 -21.16 -8.20
C LEU A 90 -9.43 -20.34 -8.66
N ALA A 91 -9.45 -19.04 -8.42
CA ALA A 91 -8.33 -18.17 -8.73
C ALA A 91 -7.25 -18.17 -7.63
N GLY A 92 -7.51 -18.74 -6.46
CA GLY A 92 -6.64 -18.72 -5.29
C GLY A 92 -6.54 -17.33 -4.66
N PHE A 93 -7.59 -16.51 -4.80
CA PHE A 93 -7.64 -15.15 -4.26
C PHE A 93 -8.25 -15.10 -2.85
N GLU A 94 -8.88 -16.17 -2.37
CA GLU A 94 -9.53 -16.28 -1.06
C GLU A 94 -8.58 -15.93 0.09
N LYS A 95 -7.30 -16.25 -0.04
CA LYS A 95 -6.27 -15.99 0.98
C LYS A 95 -6.04 -14.52 1.29
N TYR A 96 -6.49 -13.60 0.42
CA TYR A 96 -6.35 -12.17 0.64
C TYR A 96 -7.51 -11.56 1.41
N TYR A 97 -8.59 -12.30 1.60
CA TYR A 97 -9.67 -11.88 2.49
C TYR A 97 -9.26 -12.13 3.94
N VAL A 98 -9.49 -11.12 4.78
CA VAL A 98 -9.22 -11.27 6.19
C VAL A 98 -10.35 -12.04 6.84
N ASP A 99 -10.01 -12.95 7.73
CA ASP A 99 -10.97 -13.69 8.52
C ASP A 99 -11.98 -12.75 9.21
N HIS A 100 -13.24 -13.14 9.25
CA HIS A 100 -14.39 -12.35 9.74
C HIS A 100 -14.81 -11.16 8.88
N THR A 101 -14.24 -10.96 7.70
CA THR A 101 -14.61 -9.84 6.82
C THR A 101 -14.84 -10.31 5.39
N LEU A 102 -15.63 -9.49 4.66
CA LEU A 102 -15.81 -9.63 3.22
C LEU A 102 -14.85 -8.70 2.45
N GLY A 103 -13.90 -8.07 3.17
CA GLY A 103 -12.97 -7.11 2.60
C GLY A 103 -11.59 -7.69 2.35
N VAL A 104 -10.95 -7.24 1.28
CA VAL A 104 -9.53 -7.47 1.02
C VAL A 104 -8.73 -6.40 1.75
N TRP A 105 -7.76 -6.82 2.55
CA TRP A 105 -6.91 -5.93 3.33
C TRP A 105 -5.50 -5.86 2.74
N PRO A 106 -4.69 -4.84 3.10
CA PRO A 106 -3.31 -4.76 2.66
C PRO A 106 -2.52 -6.01 3.06
N GLN A 107 -2.03 -6.72 2.05
CA GLN A 107 -1.23 -7.94 2.20
C GLN A 107 -0.19 -8.02 1.10
N SER A 108 0.87 -8.79 1.30
CA SER A 108 1.81 -9.12 0.24
C SER A 108 1.20 -10.12 -0.76
N ALA A 109 1.81 -10.26 -1.93
CA ALA A 109 1.40 -11.25 -2.92
C ALA A 109 1.47 -12.70 -2.40
N GLY A 110 2.29 -12.96 -1.39
CA GLY A 110 2.34 -14.24 -0.69
C GLY A 110 1.19 -14.49 0.28
N GLY A 111 0.28 -13.54 0.47
CA GLY A 111 -0.81 -13.62 1.44
C GLY A 111 -0.38 -13.35 2.89
N VAL A 112 0.79 -12.74 3.08
CA VAL A 112 1.25 -12.30 4.40
C VAL A 112 0.62 -10.95 4.71
N PRO A 113 -0.11 -10.81 5.81
CA PRO A 113 -0.69 -9.54 6.22
C PRO A 113 0.36 -8.45 6.39
N PHE A 114 -0.02 -7.21 6.11
CA PHE A 114 0.85 -6.06 6.35
C PHE A 114 1.41 -6.08 7.78
N SER A 115 2.70 -5.84 7.91
CA SER A 115 3.38 -5.78 9.20
C SER A 115 4.47 -4.72 9.20
N ALA A 116 4.46 -3.84 10.20
CA ALA A 116 5.52 -2.85 10.40
C ALA A 116 6.89 -3.47 10.72
N THR A 117 6.96 -4.76 11.03
CA THR A 117 8.23 -5.46 11.29
C THR A 117 9.10 -5.63 10.06
N THR A 118 8.55 -5.37 8.86
CA THR A 118 9.30 -5.41 7.60
C THR A 118 9.98 -4.08 7.26
N PHE A 119 9.76 -3.04 8.04
CA PHE A 119 10.36 -1.73 7.78
C PHE A 119 11.88 -1.78 7.92
N GLN A 120 12.57 -1.30 6.90
CA GLN A 120 14.03 -1.19 6.85
C GLN A 120 14.48 0.19 7.33
N SER A 121 14.13 0.54 8.56
CA SER A 121 14.43 1.85 9.15
C SER A 121 15.32 1.65 10.38
N CYS A 122 16.47 2.28 10.40
CA CYS A 122 17.44 2.17 11.52
C CYS A 122 17.58 3.45 12.34
N GLY A 123 16.95 4.55 11.93
CA GLY A 123 17.02 5.85 12.60
C GLY A 123 18.21 6.70 12.17
N ASP A 124 19.03 6.26 11.21
CA ASP A 124 20.00 7.09 10.53
C ASP A 124 19.33 7.76 9.32
N PRO A 125 19.20 9.10 9.28
CA PRO A 125 18.45 9.76 8.23
C PRO A 125 18.97 9.50 6.81
N ILE A 126 20.26 9.31 6.63
CA ILE A 126 20.83 9.07 5.30
C ILE A 126 20.57 7.64 4.86
N ALA A 127 20.79 6.67 5.74
CA ALA A 127 20.52 5.27 5.46
C ALA A 127 19.02 5.06 5.20
N ASP A 128 18.17 5.63 6.03
CA ASP A 128 16.71 5.50 5.91
C ASP A 128 16.21 6.10 4.58
N LEU A 129 16.70 7.27 4.16
CA LEU A 129 16.35 7.88 2.88
C LEU A 129 16.85 7.09 1.67
N ILE A 130 18.00 6.42 1.76
CA ILE A 130 18.49 5.54 0.68
C ILE A 130 17.59 4.30 0.55
N GLU A 131 17.18 3.72 1.65
CA GLU A 131 16.25 2.58 1.65
C GLU A 131 14.86 2.98 1.16
N ASP A 132 14.38 4.19 1.48
CA ASP A 132 13.13 4.72 0.96
C ASP A 132 13.16 4.85 -0.57
N MET A 133 14.25 5.41 -1.11
CA MET A 133 14.45 5.49 -2.57
C MET A 133 14.55 4.11 -3.23
N ALA A 134 15.12 3.14 -2.55
CA ALA A 134 15.18 1.76 -3.06
C ALA A 134 13.80 1.10 -3.08
N ALA A 135 12.98 1.33 -2.05
CA ALA A 135 11.61 0.85 -1.96
C ALA A 135 10.74 1.42 -3.10
N GLU A 136 10.83 2.73 -3.35
CA GLU A 136 10.14 3.37 -4.48
C GLU A 136 10.53 2.75 -5.83
N GLY A 137 11.79 2.39 -6.00
CA GLY A 137 12.28 1.72 -7.20
C GLY A 137 11.86 0.25 -7.34
N ALA A 138 11.42 -0.38 -6.27
CA ALA A 138 11.04 -1.81 -6.26
C ALA A 138 9.60 -2.07 -6.76
N ILE A 139 8.77 -1.03 -6.85
CA ILE A 139 7.35 -1.12 -7.25
C ILE A 139 7.19 -1.09 -8.78
N VAL A 140 8.25 -0.84 -9.53
CA VAL A 140 8.24 -0.71 -11.01
C VAL A 140 8.36 -2.06 -11.71
#